data_6bd01259ff9da3a5072808c263da0359
#
_entry.id   6bd01259ff9da3a5072808c263da0359
#
_cell.length_a   1.000
_cell.length_b   1.000
_cell.length_c   1.000
_cell.angle_alpha   90.00
_cell.angle_beta   90.00
_cell.angle_gamma   90.00
#
_symmetry.space_group_name_H-M   'P 1'
#
loop_
_entity.id
_entity.type
_entity.pdbx_description
1 polymer ?
#
loop_
_entity_poly.entity_id
_entity_poly.type
_entity_poly.pdbx_seq_one_letter_code
_entity_poly.pdbx_strand_id
1 'polypeptide(L)'
;MEIKRYKPTTNGRRGMTVASFEEVTRSKPEKSLVVSLSKSAGRNAHGHITSRHRGGGATKKYRIIDFKRTKDGVPAKVAEIEYDPNRTSYIALLNYADGEKRYILAPKGLKVGDKVESGEDADIKIGNALPLHAIPVGTTVHNIEMTPGKGGQIARAAGTSAQLSAKEGKMAQLRLPSGEYRRVSVDCRATIGTVGNLAHELINLGKAGKKRHLGIRPHVRGSAMNPVDHPHGGGEGRTPIGRPSPMTPWGKKALGLKTRKKNKKSDRYIVRRRTK
;
A
#
# COMPACT_ATOMS: atom_id res chain seq x y z
N MET A 1 2.11 -1.62 23.27
CA MET A 1 2.98 -0.81 22.34
C MET A 1 3.03 -1.51 21.00
N GLU A 2 2.69 -0.85 19.92
CA GLU A 2 2.64 -1.45 18.59
C GLU A 2 4.03 -1.84 18.02
N ILE A 3 5.14 -1.41 18.65
CA ILE A 3 6.51 -1.67 18.19
C ILE A 3 7.38 -2.27 19.27
N LYS A 4 8.01 -3.40 18.94
CA LYS A 4 9.02 -4.05 19.75
C LYS A 4 10.42 -3.59 19.33
N ARG A 5 11.21 -3.08 20.28
CA ARG A 5 12.63 -2.75 20.11
C ARG A 5 13.49 -3.93 20.54
N TYR A 6 14.57 -4.19 19.82
CA TYR A 6 15.54 -5.21 20.22
C TYR A 6 16.64 -4.63 21.11
N LYS A 7 17.19 -5.44 22.02
CA LYS A 7 18.40 -5.10 22.78
C LYS A 7 19.58 -4.93 21.80
N PRO A 8 20.49 -3.96 22.01
CA PRO A 8 21.62 -3.67 21.10
C PRO A 8 22.79 -4.66 21.28
N THR A 9 22.52 -5.95 21.12
CA THR A 9 23.52 -7.02 21.27
C THR A 9 24.51 -7.12 20.12
N THR A 10 24.14 -6.60 18.96
CA THR A 10 24.98 -6.55 17.74
C THR A 10 24.70 -5.27 16.97
N ASN A 11 25.63 -4.89 16.06
CA ASN A 11 25.42 -3.71 15.20
C ASN A 11 24.11 -3.77 14.40
N GLY A 12 23.74 -4.94 13.90
CA GLY A 12 22.48 -5.12 13.16
C GLY A 12 21.22 -5.01 14.02
N ARG A 13 21.35 -5.23 15.35
CA ARG A 13 20.22 -5.12 16.29
C ARG A 13 20.09 -3.75 16.94
N ARG A 14 21.15 -2.94 16.95
CA ARG A 14 21.21 -1.66 17.65
C ARG A 14 20.03 -0.71 17.37
N GLY A 15 19.57 -0.59 16.18
CA GLY A 15 18.42 0.26 15.83
C GLY A 15 17.22 -0.53 15.29
N MET A 16 17.22 -1.86 15.44
CA MET A 16 16.20 -2.71 14.85
C MET A 16 14.89 -2.66 15.65
N THR A 17 13.79 -2.47 14.93
CA THR A 17 12.45 -2.58 15.47
C THR A 17 11.60 -3.52 14.62
N VAL A 18 10.54 -4.07 15.19
CA VAL A 18 9.54 -4.90 14.50
C VAL A 18 8.16 -4.59 15.06
N ALA A 19 7.11 -4.91 14.29
CA ALA A 19 5.75 -4.86 14.80
C ALA A 19 5.57 -5.83 15.97
N SER A 20 4.76 -5.47 16.97
CA SER A 20 4.42 -6.37 18.09
C SER A 20 3.44 -7.47 17.71
N PHE A 21 2.66 -7.25 16.62
CA PHE A 21 1.60 -8.13 16.15
C PHE A 21 0.45 -8.36 17.15
N GLU A 22 0.23 -7.43 18.09
CA GLU A 22 -0.81 -7.53 19.11
C GLU A 22 -2.23 -7.65 18.53
N GLU A 23 -2.47 -7.01 17.37
CA GLU A 23 -3.76 -7.07 16.66
C GLU A 23 -3.97 -8.39 15.91
N VAL A 24 -2.91 -9.16 15.66
CA VAL A 24 -2.97 -10.40 14.84
C VAL A 24 -3.41 -11.56 15.71
N THR A 25 -4.56 -12.16 15.38
CA THR A 25 -5.16 -13.25 16.15
C THR A 25 -4.79 -14.62 15.61
N ARG A 26 -4.46 -14.72 14.31
CA ARG A 26 -4.16 -15.99 13.65
C ARG A 26 -2.90 -15.88 12.77
N SER A 27 -2.02 -16.86 12.86
CA SER A 27 -0.77 -16.92 12.09
C SER A 27 -0.90 -17.68 10.75
N LYS A 28 -1.82 -18.64 10.65
CA LYS A 28 -2.01 -19.46 9.45
C LYS A 28 -3.17 -18.91 8.62
N PRO A 29 -2.96 -18.66 7.31
CA PRO A 29 -4.03 -18.15 6.44
C PRO A 29 -5.07 -19.21 6.12
N GLU A 30 -6.28 -18.79 5.75
CA GLU A 30 -7.32 -19.65 5.21
C GLU A 30 -6.87 -20.25 3.87
N LYS A 31 -6.83 -21.58 3.78
CA LYS A 31 -6.23 -22.29 2.64
C LYS A 31 -6.95 -22.03 1.32
N SER A 32 -8.28 -21.92 1.34
CA SER A 32 -9.12 -21.68 0.16
C SER A 32 -8.88 -20.30 -0.47
N LEU A 33 -8.40 -19.33 0.31
CA LEU A 33 -8.17 -17.94 -0.12
C LEU A 33 -6.70 -17.64 -0.40
N VAL A 34 -5.86 -18.65 -0.59
CA VAL A 34 -4.42 -18.49 -0.80
C VAL A 34 -3.97 -19.12 -2.10
N VAL A 35 -3.24 -18.36 -2.91
CA VAL A 35 -2.62 -18.83 -4.15
C VAL A 35 -1.11 -18.68 -4.10
N SER A 36 -0.39 -19.52 -4.83
CA SER A 36 1.05 -19.40 -4.99
C SER A 36 1.39 -18.18 -5.84
N LEU A 37 2.50 -17.51 -5.51
CA LEU A 37 2.98 -16.33 -6.23
C LEU A 37 4.31 -16.66 -6.90
N SER A 38 4.35 -16.63 -8.23
CA SER A 38 5.58 -16.76 -9.00
C SER A 38 6.47 -15.52 -8.85
N LYS A 39 7.80 -15.71 -8.85
CA LYS A 39 8.77 -14.63 -8.70
C LYS A 39 9.41 -14.32 -10.06
N SER A 40 9.11 -13.17 -10.64
CA SER A 40 9.74 -12.71 -11.89
C SER A 40 11.12 -12.07 -11.67
N ALA A 41 11.50 -11.77 -10.42
CA ALA A 41 12.75 -11.11 -10.05
C ALA A 41 13.04 -9.82 -10.86
N GLY A 42 12.00 -9.08 -11.20
CA GLY A 42 12.09 -7.83 -11.98
C GLY A 42 12.33 -8.02 -13.48
N ARG A 43 12.13 -9.22 -14.00
CA ARG A 43 12.27 -9.54 -15.42
C ARG A 43 10.90 -9.52 -16.11
N ASN A 44 10.91 -9.17 -17.41
CA ASN A 44 9.75 -9.24 -18.28
C ASN A 44 9.59 -10.64 -18.88
N ALA A 45 8.61 -10.82 -19.79
CA ALA A 45 8.35 -12.09 -20.48
C ALA A 45 9.55 -12.58 -21.32
N HIS A 46 10.40 -11.67 -21.81
CA HIS A 46 11.62 -11.98 -22.58
C HIS A 46 12.86 -12.20 -21.70
N GLY A 47 12.73 -12.22 -20.37
CA GLY A 47 13.84 -12.40 -19.45
C GLY A 47 14.72 -11.17 -19.20
N HIS A 48 14.43 -10.03 -19.85
CA HIS A 48 15.17 -8.78 -19.64
C HIS A 48 14.78 -8.11 -18.31
N ILE A 49 15.77 -7.53 -17.62
CA ILE A 49 15.54 -6.80 -16.36
C ILE A 49 14.88 -5.45 -16.67
N THR A 50 13.59 -5.32 -16.34
CA THR A 50 12.81 -4.07 -16.47
C THR A 50 12.69 -3.33 -15.16
N SER A 51 12.79 -4.01 -14.02
CA SER A 51 12.82 -3.43 -12.68
C SER A 51 14.09 -3.86 -11.96
N ARG A 52 15.07 -2.96 -11.87
CA ARG A 52 16.37 -3.25 -11.23
C ARG A 52 16.23 -3.46 -9.73
N HIS A 53 17.23 -4.08 -9.12
CA HIS A 53 17.36 -4.30 -7.67
C HIS A 53 16.19 -5.09 -7.06
N ARG A 54 15.55 -5.95 -7.84
CA ARG A 54 14.51 -6.90 -7.39
C ARG A 54 15.02 -8.34 -7.54
N GLY A 55 14.61 -9.20 -6.62
CA GLY A 55 14.88 -10.64 -6.70
C GLY A 55 15.30 -11.25 -5.38
N GLY A 56 15.28 -12.58 -5.33
CA GLY A 56 15.44 -13.33 -4.08
C GLY A 56 14.26 -13.09 -3.13
N GLY A 57 14.56 -13.09 -1.85
CA GLY A 57 13.57 -12.91 -0.79
C GLY A 57 12.84 -14.19 -0.39
N ALA A 58 12.10 -14.14 0.72
CA ALA A 58 11.31 -15.24 1.23
C ALA A 58 10.18 -15.64 0.27
N THR A 59 9.82 -16.91 0.26
CA THR A 59 8.66 -17.38 -0.49
C THR A 59 7.38 -16.86 0.17
N LYS A 60 6.51 -16.26 -0.63
CA LYS A 60 5.25 -15.67 -0.18
C LYS A 60 4.10 -16.30 -0.94
N LYS A 61 3.00 -16.50 -0.23
CA LYS A 61 1.71 -16.85 -0.83
C LYS A 61 0.85 -15.59 -0.90
N TYR A 62 0.07 -15.44 -1.96
CA TYR A 62 -0.86 -14.32 -2.12
C TYR A 62 -2.19 -14.65 -1.44
N ARG A 63 -2.74 -13.70 -0.66
CA ARG A 63 -4.09 -13.78 -0.12
C ARG A 63 -5.03 -13.06 -1.07
N ILE A 64 -6.11 -13.73 -1.45
CA ILE A 64 -7.14 -13.14 -2.31
C ILE A 64 -7.96 -12.18 -1.44
N ILE A 65 -7.83 -10.89 -1.72
CA ILE A 65 -8.53 -9.84 -0.98
C ILE A 65 -9.72 -9.36 -1.80
N ASP A 66 -10.86 -9.24 -1.16
CA ASP A 66 -12.05 -8.62 -1.74
C ASP A 66 -11.93 -7.09 -1.73
N PHE A 67 -11.37 -6.54 -2.80
CA PHE A 67 -11.30 -5.09 -3.00
C PHE A 67 -12.60 -4.51 -3.57
N LYS A 68 -13.50 -5.35 -4.07
CA LYS A 68 -14.74 -4.92 -4.72
C LYS A 68 -15.90 -4.76 -3.75
N ARG A 69 -15.92 -5.61 -2.71
CA ARG A 69 -16.98 -5.60 -1.69
C ARG A 69 -18.38 -5.68 -2.31
N THR A 70 -18.57 -6.60 -3.26
CA THR A 70 -19.79 -6.73 -4.08
C THR A 70 -20.92 -7.48 -3.40
N LYS A 71 -20.73 -8.00 -2.19
CA LYS A 71 -21.73 -8.80 -1.49
C LYS A 71 -22.59 -7.88 -0.63
N ASP A 72 -23.59 -7.26 -1.28
CA ASP A 72 -24.46 -6.27 -0.66
C ASP A 72 -25.57 -6.93 0.19
N GLY A 73 -25.92 -6.29 1.31
CA GLY A 73 -27.02 -6.71 2.19
C GLY A 73 -26.77 -8.01 2.97
N VAL A 74 -25.58 -8.65 2.81
CA VAL A 74 -25.24 -9.87 3.55
C VAL A 74 -24.25 -9.51 4.67
N PRO A 75 -24.65 -9.63 5.95
CA PRO A 75 -23.76 -9.34 7.06
C PRO A 75 -22.66 -10.41 7.17
N ALA A 76 -21.47 -9.96 7.50
CA ALA A 76 -20.33 -10.81 7.77
C ALA A 76 -19.77 -10.53 9.17
N LYS A 77 -19.30 -11.57 9.85
CA LYS A 77 -18.62 -11.47 11.14
C LYS A 77 -17.12 -11.52 10.92
N VAL A 78 -16.37 -10.63 11.55
CA VAL A 78 -14.91 -10.69 11.60
C VAL A 78 -14.51 -11.91 12.42
N ALA A 79 -13.94 -12.91 11.75
CA ALA A 79 -13.49 -14.14 12.39
C ALA A 79 -12.08 -13.97 12.98
N GLU A 80 -11.16 -13.41 12.19
CA GLU A 80 -9.73 -13.33 12.52
C GLU A 80 -9.09 -12.10 11.92
N ILE A 81 -8.00 -11.62 12.53
CA ILE A 81 -7.10 -10.63 11.94
C ILE A 81 -5.76 -11.30 11.68
N GLU A 82 -5.25 -11.18 10.45
CA GLU A 82 -4.07 -11.90 9.99
C GLU A 82 -2.99 -10.98 9.40
N TYR A 83 -1.75 -11.45 9.44
CA TYR A 83 -0.62 -10.83 8.75
C TYR A 83 -0.57 -11.24 7.28
N ASP A 84 -0.39 -10.27 6.37
CA ASP A 84 -0.14 -10.53 4.95
C ASP A 84 1.27 -10.07 4.54
N PRO A 85 2.16 -10.98 4.07
CA PRO A 85 3.51 -10.61 3.65
C PRO A 85 3.57 -9.81 2.34
N ASN A 86 2.44 -9.62 1.64
CA ASN A 86 2.38 -8.93 0.36
C ASN A 86 1.98 -7.46 0.49
N ARG A 87 1.52 -7.04 1.66
CA ARG A 87 1.07 -5.67 1.94
C ARG A 87 1.54 -5.18 3.30
N THR A 88 1.41 -3.90 3.52
CA THR A 88 1.79 -3.25 4.78
C THR A 88 0.68 -3.31 5.83
N SER A 89 -0.58 -3.37 5.40
CA SER A 89 -1.76 -3.51 6.26
C SER A 89 -1.97 -4.95 6.71
N TYR A 90 -2.59 -5.13 7.87
CA TYR A 90 -3.21 -6.41 8.23
C TYR A 90 -4.47 -6.65 7.41
N ILE A 91 -4.93 -7.87 7.40
CA ILE A 91 -6.15 -8.32 6.72
C ILE A 91 -7.10 -8.94 7.74
N ALA A 92 -8.40 -8.81 7.52
CA ALA A 92 -9.43 -9.43 8.33
C ALA A 92 -10.13 -10.54 7.53
N LEU A 93 -10.27 -11.70 8.12
CA LEU A 93 -11.07 -12.80 7.59
C LEU A 93 -12.53 -12.56 7.99
N LEU A 94 -13.40 -12.48 7.02
CA LEU A 94 -14.84 -12.37 7.19
C LEU A 94 -15.51 -13.71 6.94
N ASN A 95 -16.41 -14.11 7.84
CA ASN A 95 -17.36 -15.20 7.65
C ASN A 95 -18.73 -14.56 7.39
N TYR A 96 -19.26 -14.74 6.18
CA TYR A 96 -20.57 -14.27 5.79
C TYR A 96 -21.67 -15.22 6.32
N ALA A 97 -22.88 -14.69 6.44
CA ALA A 97 -24.03 -15.46 6.93
C ALA A 97 -24.39 -16.68 6.05
N ASP A 98 -24.04 -16.61 4.76
CA ASP A 98 -24.22 -17.71 3.78
C ASP A 98 -23.05 -18.72 3.74
N GLY A 99 -22.09 -18.62 4.67
CA GLY A 99 -20.94 -19.52 4.79
C GLY A 99 -19.74 -19.17 3.92
N GLU A 100 -19.83 -18.17 3.01
CA GLU A 100 -18.68 -17.73 2.22
C GLU A 100 -17.66 -17.02 3.12
N LYS A 101 -16.38 -17.22 2.82
CA LYS A 101 -15.28 -16.52 3.49
C LYS A 101 -14.59 -15.56 2.52
N ARG A 102 -14.26 -14.36 2.99
CA ARG A 102 -13.45 -13.40 2.22
C ARG A 102 -12.46 -12.66 3.11
N TYR A 103 -11.33 -12.25 2.54
CA TYR A 103 -10.43 -11.32 3.18
C TYR A 103 -10.75 -9.89 2.79
N ILE A 104 -10.65 -8.97 3.75
CA ILE A 104 -10.66 -7.52 3.54
C ILE A 104 -9.42 -6.88 4.14
N LEU A 105 -9.14 -5.61 3.82
CA LEU A 105 -8.16 -4.84 4.57
C LEU A 105 -8.70 -4.58 5.98
N ALA A 106 -7.88 -4.80 6.99
CA ALA A 106 -8.28 -4.52 8.38
C ALA A 106 -8.18 -3.02 8.66
N PRO A 107 -9.29 -2.30 8.88
CA PRO A 107 -9.25 -0.91 9.32
C PRO A 107 -8.83 -0.82 10.78
N LYS A 108 -8.33 0.35 11.17
CA LYS A 108 -8.00 0.66 12.56
C LYS A 108 -9.24 0.54 13.44
N GLY A 109 -9.11 -0.17 14.55
CA GLY A 109 -10.18 -0.33 15.54
C GLY A 109 -11.16 -1.47 15.26
N LEU A 110 -11.04 -2.18 14.13
CA LEU A 110 -11.80 -3.38 13.87
C LEU A 110 -11.34 -4.52 14.78
N LYS A 111 -12.29 -5.22 15.41
CA LYS A 111 -12.02 -6.33 16.33
C LYS A 111 -12.65 -7.63 15.83
N VAL A 112 -12.12 -8.75 16.31
CA VAL A 112 -12.75 -10.06 16.12
C VAL A 112 -14.14 -10.05 16.79
N GLY A 113 -15.13 -10.53 16.05
CA GLY A 113 -16.52 -10.52 16.50
C GLY A 113 -17.37 -9.38 15.92
N ASP A 114 -16.74 -8.31 15.44
CA ASP A 114 -17.47 -7.18 14.84
C ASP A 114 -18.24 -7.63 13.60
N LYS A 115 -19.39 -7.02 13.36
CA LYS A 115 -20.18 -7.21 12.15
C LYS A 115 -19.80 -6.17 11.11
N VAL A 116 -19.63 -6.60 9.88
CA VAL A 116 -19.26 -5.79 8.72
C VAL A 116 -20.21 -6.08 7.58
N GLU A 117 -20.67 -5.03 6.92
CA GLU A 117 -21.65 -5.11 5.84
C GLU A 117 -21.20 -4.26 4.64
N SER A 118 -21.77 -4.59 3.48
CA SER A 118 -21.57 -3.81 2.25
C SER A 118 -22.91 -3.52 1.64
N GLY A 119 -23.05 -2.38 0.99
CA GLY A 119 -24.29 -1.97 0.32
C GLY A 119 -24.60 -0.50 0.54
N GLU A 120 -25.65 -0.03 -0.10
CA GLU A 120 -26.07 1.35 -0.03
C GLU A 120 -26.70 1.68 1.34
N ASP A 121 -27.44 0.72 1.90
CA ASP A 121 -28.16 0.84 3.17
C ASP A 121 -27.30 0.45 4.39
N ALA A 122 -26.04 0.13 4.19
CA ALA A 122 -25.16 -0.25 5.28
C ALA A 122 -24.90 0.94 6.22
N ASP A 123 -24.85 0.70 7.52
CA ASP A 123 -24.51 1.71 8.53
C ASP A 123 -23.12 2.33 8.30
N ILE A 124 -22.95 3.59 8.74
CA ILE A 124 -21.67 4.30 8.71
C ILE A 124 -20.77 3.81 9.86
N LYS A 125 -20.37 2.53 9.81
CA LYS A 125 -19.52 1.87 10.80
C LYS A 125 -18.16 1.50 10.19
N ILE A 126 -17.12 1.42 11.03
CA ILE A 126 -15.76 1.05 10.59
C ILE A 126 -15.78 -0.34 9.94
N GLY A 127 -15.23 -0.42 8.72
CA GLY A 127 -15.17 -1.66 7.94
C GLY A 127 -16.32 -1.85 6.96
N ASN A 128 -17.42 -1.13 7.09
CA ASN A 128 -18.52 -1.17 6.14
C ASN A 128 -18.14 -0.50 4.82
N ALA A 129 -18.63 -1.03 3.71
CA ALA A 129 -18.34 -0.54 2.38
C ALA A 129 -19.60 -0.03 1.70
N LEU A 130 -19.60 1.25 1.33
CA LEU A 130 -20.73 1.95 0.72
C LEU A 130 -20.29 2.67 -0.55
N PRO A 131 -21.22 2.98 -1.46
CA PRO A 131 -20.98 3.96 -2.51
C PRO A 131 -20.83 5.37 -1.90
N LEU A 132 -20.00 6.21 -2.53
CA LEU A 132 -19.66 7.54 -1.99
C LEU A 132 -20.88 8.46 -1.84
N HIS A 133 -21.95 8.25 -2.62
CA HIS A 133 -23.16 9.04 -2.46
C HIS A 133 -23.86 8.79 -1.13
N ALA A 134 -23.80 7.57 -0.58
CA ALA A 134 -24.38 7.20 0.71
C ALA A 134 -23.52 7.64 1.92
N ILE A 135 -22.23 7.96 1.71
CA ILE A 135 -21.31 8.32 2.80
C ILE A 135 -21.40 9.83 3.10
N PRO A 136 -21.57 10.28 4.35
CA PRO A 136 -21.57 11.71 4.71
C PRO A 136 -20.25 12.40 4.37
N VAL A 137 -20.33 13.69 4.00
CA VAL A 137 -19.17 14.56 3.83
C VAL A 137 -18.41 14.70 5.16
N GLY A 138 -17.08 14.77 5.10
CA GLY A 138 -16.21 14.79 6.28
C GLY A 138 -15.72 13.40 6.71
N THR A 139 -16.41 12.32 6.29
CA THR A 139 -16.06 10.95 6.68
C THR A 139 -14.69 10.53 6.13
N THR A 140 -13.95 9.83 6.97
CA THR A 140 -12.67 9.20 6.60
C THR A 140 -12.92 7.83 5.99
N VAL A 141 -12.35 7.59 4.81
CA VAL A 141 -12.55 6.37 4.03
C VAL A 141 -11.23 5.80 3.50
N HIS A 142 -11.22 4.51 3.20
CA HIS A 142 -10.11 3.81 2.58
C HIS A 142 -10.61 2.82 1.52
N ASN A 143 -9.71 2.11 0.85
CA ASN A 143 -10.06 1.13 -0.21
C ASN A 143 -11.02 1.71 -1.25
N ILE A 144 -10.71 2.90 -1.76
CA ILE A 144 -11.59 3.69 -2.60
C ILE A 144 -11.45 3.28 -4.06
N GLU A 145 -12.54 3.11 -4.76
CA GLU A 145 -12.56 2.90 -6.20
C GLU A 145 -12.25 4.18 -6.98
N MET A 146 -11.66 4.02 -8.15
CA MET A 146 -11.48 5.10 -9.14
C MET A 146 -12.49 5.04 -10.27
N THR A 147 -13.05 3.85 -10.49
CA THR A 147 -14.06 3.56 -11.49
C THR A 147 -15.04 2.59 -10.83
N PRO A 148 -16.36 2.81 -10.93
CA PRO A 148 -17.35 1.95 -10.30
C PRO A 148 -17.15 0.47 -10.69
N GLY A 149 -17.24 -0.44 -9.72
CA GLY A 149 -17.14 -1.89 -9.90
C GLY A 149 -15.74 -2.45 -10.21
N LYS A 150 -14.72 -1.60 -10.34
CA LYS A 150 -13.34 -2.04 -10.59
C LYS A 150 -12.64 -2.57 -9.34
N GLY A 151 -13.11 -2.22 -8.17
CA GLY A 151 -12.49 -2.51 -6.88
C GLY A 151 -11.59 -1.39 -6.40
N GLY A 152 -11.38 -1.31 -5.10
CA GLY A 152 -10.62 -0.25 -4.45
C GLY A 152 -9.17 -0.19 -4.92
N GLN A 153 -8.67 1.02 -5.19
CA GLN A 153 -7.33 1.29 -5.70
C GLN A 153 -6.57 2.33 -4.86
N ILE A 154 -7.28 3.23 -4.18
CA ILE A 154 -6.72 4.33 -3.39
C ILE A 154 -6.79 3.99 -1.90
N ALA A 155 -5.82 4.46 -1.13
CA ALA A 155 -5.74 4.31 0.34
C ALA A 155 -5.85 2.84 0.81
N ARG A 156 -4.89 1.99 0.40
CA ARG A 156 -4.82 0.56 0.76
C ARG A 156 -3.60 0.19 1.60
N ALA A 157 -2.64 1.11 1.76
CA ALA A 157 -1.46 0.86 2.58
C ALA A 157 -1.76 1.12 4.07
N ALA A 158 -0.96 0.54 4.96
CA ALA A 158 -1.05 0.76 6.39
C ALA A 158 -1.11 2.26 6.73
N GLY A 159 -2.00 2.65 7.64
CA GLY A 159 -2.16 4.02 8.11
C GLY A 159 -2.74 5.00 7.09
N THR A 160 -3.06 4.58 5.86
CA THR A 160 -3.60 5.48 4.85
C THR A 160 -5.11 5.59 4.92
N SER A 161 -5.60 6.79 4.62
CA SER A 161 -7.02 7.10 4.45
C SER A 161 -7.18 8.29 3.52
N ALA A 162 -8.37 8.52 3.02
CA ALA A 162 -8.77 9.75 2.35
C ALA A 162 -10.00 10.31 3.02
N GLN A 163 -10.22 11.60 2.92
CA GLN A 163 -11.41 12.26 3.47
C GLN A 163 -12.34 12.65 2.32
N LEU A 164 -13.62 12.34 2.45
CA LEU A 164 -14.66 12.82 1.55
C LEU A 164 -14.93 14.30 1.86
N SER A 165 -14.46 15.19 0.99
CA SER A 165 -14.49 16.63 1.25
C SER A 165 -15.78 17.31 0.75
N ALA A 166 -16.32 16.86 -0.39
CA ALA A 166 -17.53 17.41 -0.98
C ALA A 166 -18.18 16.41 -1.94
N LYS A 167 -19.44 16.63 -2.26
CA LYS A 167 -20.19 15.95 -3.32
C LYS A 167 -20.82 17.02 -4.22
N GLU A 168 -20.59 16.92 -5.52
CA GLU A 168 -21.09 17.87 -6.52
C GLU A 168 -21.70 17.09 -7.68
N GLY A 169 -23.02 17.00 -7.74
CA GLY A 169 -23.75 16.23 -8.74
C GLY A 169 -23.30 14.77 -8.78
N LYS A 170 -22.78 14.29 -9.91
CA LYS A 170 -22.30 12.92 -10.09
C LYS A 170 -20.85 12.68 -9.63
N MET A 171 -20.20 13.66 -9.00
CA MET A 171 -18.81 13.56 -8.60
C MET A 171 -18.63 13.81 -7.10
N ALA A 172 -17.79 13.00 -6.48
CA ALA A 172 -17.32 13.15 -5.11
C ALA A 172 -15.88 13.68 -5.10
N GLN A 173 -15.59 14.64 -4.24
CA GLN A 173 -14.24 15.19 -4.07
C GLN A 173 -13.59 14.56 -2.85
N LEU A 174 -12.42 13.96 -3.07
CA LEU A 174 -11.62 13.30 -2.05
C LEU A 174 -10.32 14.07 -1.79
N ARG A 175 -10.00 14.27 -0.53
CA ARG A 175 -8.66 14.68 -0.08
C ARG A 175 -7.83 13.43 0.16
N LEU A 176 -6.86 13.18 -0.70
CA LEU A 176 -5.99 12.01 -0.65
C LEU A 176 -4.90 12.13 0.44
N PRO A 177 -4.25 11.02 0.87
CA PRO A 177 -3.15 11.05 1.83
C PRO A 177 -1.98 11.94 1.39
N SER A 178 -1.78 12.11 0.10
CA SER A 178 -0.75 13.01 -0.47
C SER A 178 -1.07 14.50 -0.36
N GLY A 179 -2.29 14.87 0.09
CA GLY A 179 -2.80 16.25 0.08
C GLY A 179 -3.43 16.68 -1.26
N GLU A 180 -3.44 15.81 -2.28
CA GLU A 180 -4.13 16.07 -3.55
C GLU A 180 -5.65 15.99 -3.37
N TYR A 181 -6.38 16.94 -3.96
CA TYR A 181 -7.83 16.89 -4.07
C TYR A 181 -8.21 16.34 -5.43
N ARG A 182 -8.98 15.27 -5.41
CA ARG A 182 -9.34 14.53 -6.63
C ARG A 182 -10.83 14.23 -6.67
N ARG A 183 -11.43 14.34 -7.86
CA ARG A 183 -12.81 13.93 -8.14
C ARG A 183 -12.86 12.46 -8.57
N VAL A 184 -13.88 11.75 -8.09
CA VAL A 184 -14.25 10.39 -8.51
C VAL A 184 -15.76 10.33 -8.65
N SER A 185 -16.33 9.35 -9.38
CA SER A 185 -17.78 9.18 -9.43
C SER A 185 -18.36 8.91 -8.03
N VAL A 186 -19.55 9.41 -7.77
CA VAL A 186 -20.28 9.15 -6.51
C VAL A 186 -20.70 7.67 -6.37
N ASP A 187 -20.77 6.93 -7.49
CA ASP A 187 -21.09 5.50 -7.50
C ASP A 187 -19.86 4.63 -7.15
N CYS A 188 -18.67 5.23 -7.05
CA CYS A 188 -17.48 4.52 -6.57
C CYS A 188 -17.63 4.10 -5.13
N ARG A 189 -17.28 2.86 -4.81
CA ARG A 189 -17.33 2.34 -3.44
C ARG A 189 -16.09 2.74 -2.65
N ALA A 190 -16.29 2.91 -1.35
CA ALA A 190 -15.23 3.12 -0.37
C ALA A 190 -15.58 2.41 0.94
N THR A 191 -14.56 2.06 1.71
CA THR A 191 -14.73 1.46 3.04
C THR A 191 -14.50 2.52 4.12
N ILE A 192 -15.36 2.55 5.13
CA ILE A 192 -15.32 3.51 6.23
C ILE A 192 -14.11 3.24 7.14
N GLY A 193 -13.42 4.31 7.53
CA GLY A 193 -12.29 4.29 8.47
C GLY A 193 -10.92 4.42 7.80
N THR A 194 -9.87 4.31 8.61
CA THR A 194 -8.46 4.34 8.21
C THR A 194 -7.90 2.92 8.20
N VAL A 195 -7.00 2.60 7.28
CA VAL A 195 -6.32 1.29 7.27
C VAL A 195 -5.49 1.11 8.56
N GLY A 196 -5.56 -0.05 9.18
CA GLY A 196 -4.83 -0.40 10.41
C GLY A 196 -3.31 -0.48 10.26
N ASN A 197 -2.61 -0.97 11.30
CA ASN A 197 -1.15 -1.10 11.36
C ASN A 197 -0.42 0.25 11.19
N LEU A 198 -0.86 1.29 11.89
CA LEU A 198 -0.31 2.66 11.80
C LEU A 198 1.20 2.71 12.06
N ALA A 199 1.70 1.88 12.94
CA ALA A 199 3.11 1.84 13.33
C ALA A 199 4.04 1.23 12.27
N HIS A 200 3.52 0.76 11.14
CA HIS A 200 4.33 0.11 10.10
C HIS A 200 5.48 0.99 9.59
N GLU A 201 5.27 2.29 9.44
CA GLU A 201 6.31 3.22 8.95
C GLU A 201 7.47 3.43 9.95
N LEU A 202 7.22 3.18 11.23
CA LEU A 202 8.22 3.32 12.30
C LEU A 202 9.13 2.09 12.42
N ILE A 203 8.90 1.04 11.63
CA ILE A 203 9.70 -0.18 11.65
C ILE A 203 11.06 0.06 11.00
N ASN A 204 12.13 -0.14 11.78
CA ASN A 204 13.50 -0.10 11.28
C ASN A 204 14.03 -1.52 11.07
N LEU A 205 14.38 -1.84 9.83
CA LEU A 205 14.88 -3.17 9.46
C LEU A 205 16.24 -3.50 10.07
N GLY A 206 17.06 -2.48 10.41
CA GLY A 206 18.33 -2.59 11.13
C GLY A 206 19.48 -3.20 10.34
N LYS A 207 19.26 -4.15 9.42
CA LYS A 207 20.31 -4.81 8.65
C LYS A 207 19.94 -5.09 7.20
N ALA A 208 20.95 -5.14 6.32
CA ALA A 208 20.80 -5.42 4.89
C ALA A 208 20.15 -6.80 4.61
N GLY A 209 20.41 -7.80 5.43
CA GLY A 209 19.82 -9.13 5.29
C GLY A 209 18.30 -9.13 5.38
N LYS A 210 17.69 -8.28 6.24
CA LYS A 210 16.22 -8.12 6.26
C LYS A 210 15.67 -7.54 4.94
N LYS A 211 16.35 -6.56 4.35
CA LYS A 211 16.00 -6.04 3.02
C LYS A 211 16.10 -7.13 1.94
N ARG A 212 17.16 -7.99 2.04
CA ARG A 212 17.29 -9.13 1.13
C ARG A 212 16.12 -10.11 1.23
N HIS A 213 15.65 -10.43 2.44
CA HIS A 213 14.48 -11.27 2.64
C HIS A 213 13.19 -10.67 2.06
N LEU A 214 13.09 -9.34 1.99
CA LEU A 214 11.98 -8.65 1.32
C LEU A 214 12.06 -8.68 -0.22
N GLY A 215 13.15 -9.22 -0.79
CA GLY A 215 13.37 -9.29 -2.23
C GLY A 215 14.04 -8.04 -2.81
N ILE A 216 14.59 -7.17 -1.97
CA ILE A 216 15.33 -5.98 -2.38
C ILE A 216 16.81 -6.34 -2.50
N ARG A 217 17.36 -6.23 -3.71
CA ARG A 217 18.80 -6.43 -3.95
C ARG A 217 19.60 -5.17 -3.62
N PRO A 218 20.91 -5.30 -3.32
CA PRO A 218 21.80 -4.17 -3.09
C PRO A 218 21.79 -3.19 -4.27
N HIS A 219 21.98 -1.92 -3.96
CA HIS A 219 22.10 -0.85 -4.94
C HIS A 219 23.52 -0.27 -4.86
N VAL A 220 24.25 -0.31 -5.96
CA VAL A 220 25.58 0.30 -6.09
C VAL A 220 25.41 1.76 -6.46
N ARG A 221 26.19 2.64 -5.83
CA ARG A 221 26.20 4.08 -6.15
C ARG A 221 26.83 4.30 -7.53
N GLY A 222 26.32 5.25 -8.31
CA GLY A 222 26.89 5.60 -9.61
C GLY A 222 28.35 6.05 -9.53
N SER A 223 28.75 6.75 -8.44
CA SER A 223 30.14 7.16 -8.19
C SER A 223 31.12 6.01 -7.88
N ALA A 224 30.64 4.79 -7.65
CA ALA A 224 31.45 3.59 -7.46
C ALA A 224 31.50 2.70 -8.73
N MET A 225 31.00 3.21 -9.84
CA MET A 225 30.99 2.54 -11.14
C MET A 225 32.05 3.15 -12.08
N ASN A 226 32.31 2.51 -13.21
CA ASN A 226 33.15 3.05 -14.26
C ASN A 226 32.39 4.15 -15.06
N PRO A 227 33.14 5.04 -15.76
CA PRO A 227 32.51 6.11 -16.57
C PRO A 227 31.54 5.59 -17.64
N VAL A 228 31.77 4.41 -18.17
CA VAL A 228 30.89 3.75 -19.16
C VAL A 228 29.54 3.34 -18.58
N ASP A 229 29.49 3.01 -17.28
CA ASP A 229 28.31 2.47 -16.61
C ASP A 229 27.39 3.55 -16.02
N HIS A 230 27.98 4.70 -15.66
CA HIS A 230 27.22 5.78 -15.01
C HIS A 230 27.87 7.15 -15.23
N PRO A 231 27.07 8.22 -15.46
CA PRO A 231 27.58 9.59 -15.61
C PRO A 231 28.39 10.13 -14.40
N HIS A 232 28.28 9.48 -13.22
CA HIS A 232 29.06 9.79 -12.03
C HIS A 232 30.26 8.87 -11.84
N GLY A 233 30.51 7.97 -12.78
CA GLY A 233 31.58 6.97 -12.70
C GLY A 233 32.96 7.57 -12.93
N GLY A 234 33.98 6.84 -12.49
CA GLY A 234 35.38 7.21 -12.62
C GLY A 234 35.96 7.93 -11.42
N GLY A 235 37.28 8.23 -11.51
CA GLY A 235 38.06 8.84 -10.45
C GLY A 235 38.63 7.85 -9.45
N GLU A 236 39.46 8.35 -8.54
CA GLU A 236 40.08 7.56 -7.48
C GLU A 236 39.44 7.84 -6.12
N GLY A 237 39.43 6.81 -5.26
CA GLY A 237 38.92 6.87 -3.90
C GLY A 237 37.43 7.23 -3.84
N ARG A 238 37.08 8.14 -2.93
CA ARG A 238 35.70 8.61 -2.75
C ARG A 238 35.44 9.86 -3.59
N THR A 239 35.06 9.65 -4.85
CA THR A 239 34.80 10.74 -5.79
C THR A 239 33.44 11.42 -5.57
N PRO A 240 33.35 12.74 -5.78
CA PRO A 240 32.10 13.49 -5.79
C PRO A 240 31.28 13.21 -7.06
N ILE A 241 30.10 13.79 -7.15
CA ILE A 241 29.21 13.66 -8.33
C ILE A 241 29.82 14.32 -9.57
N GLY A 242 30.62 15.39 -9.41
CA GLY A 242 31.29 16.13 -10.48
C GLY A 242 30.36 16.80 -11.51
N ARG A 243 29.09 17.06 -11.14
CA ARG A 243 28.07 17.67 -12.01
C ARG A 243 27.20 18.64 -11.24
N PRO A 244 26.56 19.64 -11.90
CA PRO A 244 25.69 20.64 -11.24
C PRO A 244 24.48 20.00 -10.51
N SER A 245 24.08 18.78 -10.91
CA SER A 245 23.02 18.03 -10.24
C SER A 245 23.24 16.53 -10.38
N PRO A 246 22.74 15.69 -9.43
CA PRO A 246 22.78 14.26 -9.58
C PRO A 246 22.07 13.78 -10.86
N MET A 247 22.65 12.80 -11.53
CA MET A 247 22.14 12.21 -12.77
C MET A 247 21.67 10.77 -12.54
N THR A 248 20.74 10.35 -13.39
CA THR A 248 20.39 8.93 -13.54
C THR A 248 21.42 8.22 -14.43
N PRO A 249 21.47 6.86 -14.48
CA PRO A 249 22.33 6.14 -15.41
C PRO A 249 22.15 6.52 -16.89
N TRP A 250 21.01 7.08 -17.24
CA TRP A 250 20.68 7.53 -18.60
C TRP A 250 20.92 9.03 -18.83
N GLY A 251 21.66 9.69 -17.96
CA GLY A 251 22.03 11.10 -18.09
C GLY A 251 20.94 12.14 -17.79
N LYS A 252 19.78 11.72 -17.29
CA LYS A 252 18.72 12.64 -16.86
C LYS A 252 18.94 13.12 -15.43
N LYS A 253 18.57 14.36 -15.11
CA LYS A 253 18.58 14.86 -13.73
C LYS A 253 17.76 13.95 -12.80
N ALA A 254 18.35 13.52 -11.69
CA ALA A 254 17.70 12.64 -10.72
C ALA A 254 16.78 13.39 -9.76
N LEU A 255 17.05 14.66 -9.48
CA LEU A 255 16.30 15.52 -8.55
C LEU A 255 15.68 16.71 -9.29
N GLY A 256 14.51 17.14 -8.81
CA GLY A 256 13.82 18.35 -9.29
C GLY A 256 13.11 18.23 -10.64
N LEU A 257 13.31 17.16 -11.41
CA LEU A 257 12.66 16.99 -12.69
C LEU A 257 11.21 16.56 -12.51
N LYS A 258 10.28 17.33 -13.08
CA LYS A 258 8.85 16.95 -13.14
C LYS A 258 8.65 15.87 -14.23
N THR A 259 8.49 14.60 -13.82
CA THR A 259 8.38 13.46 -14.73
C THR A 259 6.96 13.15 -15.20
N ARG A 260 5.93 13.76 -14.57
CA ARG A 260 4.54 13.58 -15.03
C ARG A 260 4.38 14.22 -16.43
N LYS A 261 3.89 13.43 -17.38
CA LYS A 261 3.56 13.93 -18.73
C LYS A 261 2.51 15.04 -18.63
N LYS A 262 2.66 16.10 -19.42
CA LYS A 262 1.65 17.15 -19.58
C LYS A 262 0.39 16.58 -20.27
N ASN A 263 -0.75 17.20 -20.04
CA ASN A 263 -2.04 16.91 -20.68
C ASN A 263 -2.51 15.46 -20.54
N LYS A 264 -2.33 14.84 -19.35
CA LYS A 264 -2.91 13.53 -19.08
C LYS A 264 -4.43 13.65 -18.97
N LYS A 265 -5.17 12.68 -19.54
CA LYS A 265 -6.64 12.57 -19.41
C LYS A 265 -7.12 12.63 -17.95
N SER A 266 -6.29 12.15 -17.01
CA SER A 266 -6.59 12.20 -15.57
C SER A 266 -6.48 13.58 -14.94
N ASP A 267 -5.92 14.59 -15.63
CA ASP A 267 -5.74 15.95 -15.07
C ASP A 267 -7.08 16.64 -14.82
N ARG A 268 -8.13 16.32 -15.62
CA ARG A 268 -9.51 16.81 -15.43
C ARG A 268 -10.15 16.43 -14.10
N TYR A 269 -9.65 15.36 -13.47
CA TYR A 269 -10.14 14.88 -12.17
C TYR A 269 -9.35 15.44 -10.97
N ILE A 270 -8.27 16.16 -11.20
CA ILE A 270 -7.44 16.77 -10.14
C ILE A 270 -7.87 18.22 -9.95
N VAL A 271 -8.52 18.49 -8.81
CA VAL A 271 -8.96 19.85 -8.44
C VAL A 271 -7.77 20.69 -7.94
N ARG A 272 -7.01 20.12 -7.00
CA ARG A 272 -5.82 20.76 -6.43
C ARG A 272 -4.73 19.72 -6.24
N ARG A 273 -3.55 20.01 -6.78
CA ARG A 273 -2.37 19.16 -6.56
C ARG A 273 -1.83 19.32 -5.14
N ARG A 274 -1.04 18.34 -4.69
CA ARG A 274 -0.34 18.46 -3.41
C ARG A 274 0.51 19.74 -3.40
N THR A 275 0.46 20.47 -2.32
CA THR A 275 1.42 21.51 -2.01
C THR A 275 2.77 20.84 -1.67
N LYS A 276 3.86 21.49 -2.01
CA LYS A 276 5.22 21.03 -1.67
C LYS A 276 5.42 21.02 -0.16
#